data_570ca2126a18d55acb66389feceb4680
#
_entry.id   570ca2126a18d55acb66389feceb4680
#
_cell.length_a   1.000
_cell.length_b   1.000
_cell.length_c   1.000
_cell.angle_alpha   90.00
_cell.angle_beta   90.00
_cell.angle_gamma   90.00
#
_symmetry.space_group_name_H-M   'P 1'
#
loop_
_entity.id
_entity.type
_entity.pdbx_description
1 polymer ?
#
loop_
_entity_poly.entity_id
_entity_poly.type
_entity_poly.pdbx_seq_one_letter_code
_entity_poly.pdbx_strand_id
1 'polypeptide(L)'
;MKTLIKNCQYFGEAKKFVKGHVLLDDKQVLEVFNTDAPVVADDVKVIDAQGQYLIPGFVDLQVNGGKNSFFNSDVSVDCAERIYWSHQKYGTQYMFPTLITAPHDKIIKSIGVIREEMANNPGVLGMHLEGPFLNPDRKGGHDLSLIRKPKDYELDEIIDLGKGVIKKITIAPERFKREQVEKLLKNGFIVAAGHSDATYEQAKEFFSWGVQAATHLYNAMSQYRKEAAGLVGALLDTDGIYVGVINDGVHSNYNSVKVAYKCMKGRLYFVSDASFIDQAIEEFYFEGNKIVTKNGQAYTEAGALAGSVITMQDSLKNAVEKVGIPLEDAVLMTSYIPAEMLGLQDTLGVIKKGSSSKLNMLDKDLNYIAVTKGEELIQA
;
A
#
# COMPACT_ATOMS: atom_id res chain seq x y z
N MET A 1 8.89 -5.56 -26.50
CA MET A 1 9.49 -6.92 -26.76
C MET A 1 8.61 -7.98 -26.11
N LYS A 2 8.54 -9.20 -26.69
CA LYS A 2 7.77 -10.30 -26.06
C LYS A 2 8.69 -11.16 -25.20
N THR A 3 8.18 -11.64 -24.07
CA THR A 3 8.92 -12.56 -23.18
C THR A 3 8.03 -13.75 -22.84
N LEU A 4 8.55 -14.96 -22.96
CA LEU A 4 7.95 -16.18 -22.47
C LEU A 4 8.64 -16.61 -21.17
N ILE A 5 7.92 -16.60 -20.07
CA ILE A 5 8.34 -17.19 -18.79
C ILE A 5 7.81 -18.61 -18.77
N LYS A 6 8.70 -19.60 -18.92
CA LYS A 6 8.32 -21.02 -18.91
C LYS A 6 8.59 -21.68 -17.56
N ASN A 7 7.90 -22.79 -17.31
CA ASN A 7 8.08 -23.62 -16.12
C ASN A 7 7.93 -22.87 -14.80
N CYS A 8 6.92 -21.95 -14.71
CA CYS A 8 6.61 -21.23 -13.48
C CYS A 8 5.41 -21.83 -12.74
N GLN A 9 5.28 -21.47 -11.48
CA GLN A 9 4.03 -21.58 -10.72
C GLN A 9 3.43 -20.19 -10.66
N TYR A 10 2.53 -19.85 -11.59
CA TYR A 10 1.95 -18.50 -11.63
C TYR A 10 0.67 -18.40 -10.82
N PHE A 11 0.42 -17.23 -10.22
CA PHE A 11 -0.79 -16.93 -9.45
C PHE A 11 -1.92 -16.51 -10.39
N GLY A 12 -2.77 -17.47 -10.75
CA GLY A 12 -3.78 -17.34 -11.78
C GLY A 12 -5.10 -16.73 -11.32
N GLU A 13 -6.04 -16.61 -12.28
CA GLU A 13 -7.37 -16.00 -12.11
C GLU A 13 -8.21 -16.66 -11.01
N ALA A 14 -8.05 -17.97 -10.80
CA ALA A 14 -8.71 -18.70 -9.71
C ALA A 14 -8.16 -18.35 -8.32
N LYS A 15 -7.23 -17.39 -8.21
CA LYS A 15 -6.54 -16.99 -6.97
C LYS A 15 -5.78 -18.15 -6.32
N LYS A 16 -5.16 -18.97 -7.17
CA LYS A 16 -4.33 -20.12 -6.79
C LYS A 16 -3.12 -20.22 -7.70
N PHE A 17 -2.10 -20.92 -7.22
CA PHE A 17 -0.94 -21.24 -8.05
C PHE A 17 -1.26 -22.33 -9.07
N VAL A 18 -0.85 -22.08 -10.30
CA VAL A 18 -0.99 -23.02 -11.42
C VAL A 18 0.38 -23.20 -12.06
N LYS A 19 0.76 -24.46 -12.34
CA LYS A 19 1.98 -24.75 -13.12
C LYS A 19 1.72 -24.44 -14.58
N GLY A 20 2.65 -23.73 -15.21
CA GLY A 20 2.48 -23.37 -16.62
C GLY A 20 3.50 -22.38 -17.13
N HIS A 21 3.10 -21.61 -18.12
CA HIS A 21 3.93 -20.67 -18.84
C HIS A 21 3.15 -19.37 -19.05
N VAL A 22 3.84 -18.25 -19.05
CA VAL A 22 3.24 -16.92 -19.21
C VAL A 22 3.96 -16.20 -20.36
N LEU A 23 3.23 -15.86 -21.40
CA LEU A 23 3.69 -14.99 -22.49
C LEU A 23 3.23 -13.56 -22.20
N LEU A 24 4.15 -12.62 -22.21
CA LEU A 24 3.86 -11.22 -21.94
C LEU A 24 4.61 -10.30 -22.91
N ASP A 25 4.17 -9.06 -23.01
CA ASP A 25 4.91 -7.95 -23.56
C ASP A 25 5.24 -6.91 -22.47
N ASP A 26 5.72 -5.75 -22.85
CA ASP A 26 6.06 -4.64 -21.94
C ASP A 26 4.86 -4.01 -21.24
N LYS A 27 3.62 -4.35 -21.62
CA LYS A 27 2.39 -3.77 -21.06
C LYS A 27 1.51 -4.78 -20.35
N GLN A 28 1.35 -5.97 -20.92
CA GLN A 28 0.35 -6.93 -20.45
C GLN A 28 0.77 -8.39 -20.66
N VAL A 29 0.10 -9.26 -19.94
CA VAL A 29 0.10 -10.70 -20.19
C VAL A 29 -0.71 -10.97 -21.45
N LEU A 30 -0.05 -11.55 -22.46
CA LEU A 30 -0.67 -11.87 -23.74
C LEU A 30 -1.44 -13.19 -23.68
N GLU A 31 -0.85 -14.21 -23.00
CA GLU A 31 -1.47 -15.54 -22.88
C GLU A 31 -0.86 -16.30 -21.70
N VAL A 32 -1.60 -17.25 -21.13
CA VAL A 32 -1.14 -18.21 -20.13
C VAL A 32 -1.38 -19.63 -20.65
N PHE A 33 -0.43 -20.54 -20.41
CA PHE A 33 -0.48 -21.91 -20.90
C PHE A 33 -0.30 -22.89 -19.74
N ASN A 34 -1.24 -23.80 -19.58
CA ASN A 34 -1.27 -24.81 -18.49
C ASN A 34 -0.82 -26.20 -18.97
N THR A 35 -0.35 -26.28 -20.21
CA THR A 35 0.13 -27.49 -20.87
C THR A 35 1.60 -27.31 -21.25
N ASP A 36 2.05 -27.97 -22.31
CA ASP A 36 3.43 -27.81 -22.82
C ASP A 36 3.73 -26.36 -23.22
N ALA A 37 4.99 -25.97 -23.07
CA ALA A 37 5.44 -24.64 -23.44
C ALA A 37 5.19 -24.41 -24.95
N PRO A 38 4.62 -23.26 -25.34
CA PRO A 38 4.40 -22.94 -26.74
C PRO A 38 5.75 -22.81 -27.46
N VAL A 39 5.77 -23.19 -28.72
CA VAL A 39 6.85 -22.82 -29.63
C VAL A 39 6.70 -21.33 -29.94
N VAL A 40 7.74 -20.57 -29.69
CA VAL A 40 7.78 -19.12 -29.94
C VAL A 40 8.77 -18.77 -31.02
N ALA A 41 8.59 -17.63 -31.67
CA ALA A 41 9.51 -17.13 -32.68
C ALA A 41 10.86 -16.71 -32.03
N ASP A 42 11.93 -16.63 -32.84
CA ASP A 42 13.28 -16.37 -32.38
C ASP A 42 13.47 -14.97 -31.74
N ASP A 43 12.56 -14.04 -32.00
CA ASP A 43 12.55 -12.69 -31.43
C ASP A 43 11.87 -12.62 -30.04
N VAL A 44 11.35 -13.73 -29.53
CA VAL A 44 10.75 -13.82 -28.18
C VAL A 44 11.82 -14.23 -27.17
N LYS A 45 12.06 -13.38 -26.18
CA LYS A 45 12.93 -13.71 -25.03
C LYS A 45 12.33 -14.87 -24.24
N VAL A 46 13.10 -15.91 -23.97
CA VAL A 46 12.65 -17.06 -23.18
C VAL A 46 13.39 -17.12 -21.84
N ILE A 47 12.64 -17.18 -20.76
CA ILE A 47 13.13 -17.28 -19.39
C ILE A 47 12.58 -18.58 -18.78
N ASP A 48 13.48 -19.44 -18.28
CA ASP A 48 13.08 -20.64 -17.54
C ASP A 48 12.99 -20.33 -16.05
N ALA A 49 11.78 -20.31 -15.51
CA ALA A 49 11.53 -20.04 -14.09
C ALA A 49 11.86 -21.24 -13.17
N GLN A 50 12.18 -22.41 -13.71
CA GLN A 50 12.63 -23.60 -12.96
C GLN A 50 11.69 -24.00 -11.80
N GLY A 51 10.38 -23.79 -11.97
CA GLY A 51 9.36 -24.11 -10.95
C GLY A 51 9.19 -23.05 -9.87
N GLN A 52 9.78 -21.87 -10.03
CA GLN A 52 9.63 -20.76 -9.09
C GLN A 52 8.25 -20.11 -9.19
N TYR A 53 7.88 -19.36 -8.14
CA TYR A 53 6.62 -18.66 -8.09
C TYR A 53 6.67 -17.39 -8.96
N LEU A 54 5.61 -17.20 -9.75
CA LEU A 54 5.39 -15.96 -10.50
C LEU A 54 4.09 -15.34 -9.98
N ILE A 55 4.21 -14.17 -9.38
CA ILE A 55 3.10 -13.45 -8.73
C ILE A 55 2.90 -12.08 -9.36
N PRO A 56 1.69 -11.48 -9.24
CA PRO A 56 1.49 -10.08 -9.60
C PRO A 56 2.42 -9.16 -8.82
N GLY A 57 2.79 -8.03 -9.42
CA GLY A 57 3.51 -6.98 -8.73
C GLY A 57 2.75 -6.49 -7.49
N PHE A 58 3.47 -6.15 -6.43
CA PHE A 58 2.85 -5.64 -5.21
C PHE A 58 2.22 -4.27 -5.43
N VAL A 59 1.13 -4.01 -4.71
CA VAL A 59 0.38 -2.75 -4.68
C VAL A 59 0.44 -2.19 -3.26
N ASP A 60 1.19 -1.11 -3.07
CA ASP A 60 1.37 -0.47 -1.76
C ASP A 60 0.66 0.88 -1.72
N LEU A 61 -0.38 0.97 -0.93
CA LEU A 61 -1.26 2.15 -0.88
C LEU A 61 -0.89 3.15 0.24
N GLN A 62 0.32 3.01 0.81
CA GLN A 62 0.83 3.94 1.82
C GLN A 62 2.36 3.86 1.87
N VAL A 63 3.02 4.82 1.20
CA VAL A 63 4.48 4.91 1.11
C VAL A 63 4.92 6.35 1.36
N ASN A 64 5.55 6.61 2.51
CA ASN A 64 5.97 7.95 2.91
C ASN A 64 7.34 8.33 2.34
N GLY A 65 8.22 7.34 2.22
CA GLY A 65 9.59 7.54 1.77
C GLY A 65 10.23 6.30 1.19
N GLY A 66 11.47 6.44 0.77
CA GLY A 66 12.29 5.38 0.19
C GLY A 66 13.76 5.59 0.57
N LYS A 67 14.69 5.10 -0.25
CA LYS A 67 16.11 5.29 0.02
C LYS A 67 16.48 6.78 -0.03
N ASN A 68 16.88 7.35 1.11
CA ASN A 68 17.30 8.76 1.25
C ASN A 68 16.27 9.78 0.73
N SER A 69 15.00 9.42 0.71
CA SER A 69 13.93 10.29 0.21
C SER A 69 12.69 10.15 1.09
N PHE A 70 12.12 11.28 1.49
CA PHE A 70 10.89 11.34 2.25
C PHE A 70 9.98 12.42 1.64
N PHE A 71 8.77 12.05 1.24
CA PHE A 71 7.92 12.90 0.41
C PHE A 71 7.52 14.21 1.11
N ASN A 72 7.27 14.16 2.42
CA ASN A 72 6.98 15.38 3.18
C ASN A 72 8.16 16.37 3.23
N SER A 73 9.39 15.89 3.26
CA SER A 73 10.58 16.76 3.32
C SER A 73 10.90 17.40 1.96
N ASP A 74 10.66 16.67 0.87
CA ASP A 74 10.91 17.13 -0.49
C ASP A 74 9.72 16.81 -1.39
N VAL A 75 8.78 17.77 -1.51
CA VAL A 75 7.63 17.65 -2.41
C VAL A 75 8.08 18.05 -3.81
N SER A 76 8.69 17.07 -4.52
CA SER A 76 9.16 17.19 -5.91
C SER A 76 8.91 15.90 -6.68
N VAL A 77 8.87 15.99 -8.02
CA VAL A 77 8.74 14.84 -8.93
C VAL A 77 9.92 13.90 -8.74
N ASP A 78 11.15 14.45 -8.68
CA ASP A 78 12.36 13.68 -8.45
C ASP A 78 12.33 12.87 -7.15
N CYS A 79 11.74 13.45 -6.08
CA CYS A 79 11.59 12.73 -4.82
C CYS A 79 10.59 11.58 -4.95
N ALA A 80 9.44 11.81 -5.56
CA ALA A 80 8.42 10.78 -5.79
C ALA A 80 8.97 9.64 -6.66
N GLU A 81 9.73 9.97 -7.71
CA GLU A 81 10.40 9.01 -8.58
C GLU A 81 11.45 8.18 -7.81
N ARG A 82 12.32 8.82 -7.01
CA ARG A 82 13.30 8.09 -6.17
C ARG A 82 12.64 7.16 -5.18
N ILE A 83 11.52 7.57 -4.58
CA ILE A 83 10.71 6.71 -3.69
C ILE A 83 10.22 5.50 -4.48
N TYR A 84 9.60 5.71 -5.65
CA TYR A 84 9.10 4.62 -6.47
C TYR A 84 10.20 3.61 -6.80
N TRP A 85 11.33 4.05 -7.34
CA TRP A 85 12.41 3.15 -7.75
C TRP A 85 13.06 2.41 -6.58
N SER A 86 13.10 3.02 -5.38
CA SER A 86 13.61 2.34 -4.20
C SER A 86 12.73 1.17 -3.77
N HIS A 87 11.42 1.29 -3.84
CA HIS A 87 10.47 0.22 -3.52
C HIS A 87 10.32 -0.81 -4.64
N GLN A 88 10.43 -0.35 -5.89
CA GLN A 88 10.33 -1.21 -7.06
C GLN A 88 11.38 -2.33 -7.05
N LYS A 89 12.57 -2.07 -6.52
CA LYS A 89 13.64 -3.07 -6.34
C LYS A 89 13.22 -4.26 -5.46
N TYR A 90 12.20 -4.09 -4.63
CA TYR A 90 11.64 -5.11 -3.75
C TYR A 90 10.25 -5.58 -4.22
N GLY A 91 9.92 -5.35 -5.51
CA GLY A 91 8.71 -5.87 -6.12
C GLY A 91 7.46 -5.00 -5.97
N THR A 92 7.52 -3.82 -5.34
CA THR A 92 6.41 -2.87 -5.33
C THR A 92 6.30 -2.22 -6.70
N GLN A 93 5.38 -2.73 -7.52
CA GLN A 93 5.16 -2.27 -8.90
C GLN A 93 4.17 -1.11 -9.00
N TYR A 94 3.31 -0.97 -7.99
CA TYR A 94 2.27 0.03 -7.92
C TYR A 94 2.21 0.61 -6.52
N MET A 95 2.10 1.95 -6.43
CA MET A 95 2.06 2.60 -5.13
C MET A 95 1.27 3.91 -5.10
N PHE A 96 0.96 4.33 -3.88
CA PHE A 96 0.60 5.70 -3.53
C PHE A 96 1.71 6.35 -2.72
N PRO A 97 2.50 7.29 -3.29
CA PRO A 97 3.25 8.22 -2.45
C PRO A 97 2.30 8.90 -1.47
N THR A 98 2.70 8.96 -0.21
CA THR A 98 1.88 9.44 0.88
C THR A 98 2.41 10.76 1.39
N LEU A 99 1.54 11.79 1.42
CA LEU A 99 1.80 13.02 2.14
C LEU A 99 1.09 12.94 3.49
N ILE A 100 1.86 12.94 4.57
CA ILE A 100 1.30 13.03 5.92
C ILE A 100 0.93 14.48 6.24
N THR A 101 0.32 14.73 7.41
CA THR A 101 -0.10 16.06 7.88
C THR A 101 0.87 17.17 7.48
N ALA A 102 0.37 18.16 6.74
CA ALA A 102 1.15 19.25 6.18
C ALA A 102 0.35 20.56 6.13
N PRO A 103 1.03 21.73 5.97
CA PRO A 103 0.38 22.97 5.63
C PRO A 103 -0.42 22.87 4.32
N HIS A 104 -1.45 23.70 4.18
CA HIS A 104 -2.37 23.63 3.05
C HIS A 104 -1.68 23.82 1.69
N ASP A 105 -0.80 24.81 1.60
CA ASP A 105 -0.01 25.10 0.40
C ASP A 105 0.88 23.90 -0.03
N LYS A 106 1.45 23.19 0.94
CA LYS A 106 2.22 21.96 0.67
C LYS A 106 1.33 20.83 0.14
N ILE A 107 0.10 20.69 0.65
CA ILE A 107 -0.89 19.76 0.12
C ILE A 107 -1.20 20.08 -1.34
N ILE A 108 -1.50 21.35 -1.65
CA ILE A 108 -1.80 21.78 -3.02
C ILE A 108 -0.60 21.54 -3.96
N LYS A 109 0.62 21.87 -3.51
CA LYS A 109 1.84 21.59 -4.27
C LYS A 109 1.99 20.08 -4.57
N SER A 110 1.74 19.23 -3.57
CA SER A 110 1.89 17.77 -3.72
C SER A 110 0.94 17.17 -4.75
N ILE A 111 -0.28 17.70 -4.87
CA ILE A 111 -1.23 17.30 -5.90
C ILE A 111 -0.66 17.53 -7.31
N GLY A 112 -0.02 18.69 -7.54
CA GLY A 112 0.63 18.99 -8.81
C GLY A 112 1.78 18.05 -9.13
N VAL A 113 2.64 17.81 -8.14
CA VAL A 113 3.78 16.91 -8.24
C VAL A 113 3.35 15.48 -8.58
N ILE A 114 2.39 14.94 -7.85
CA ILE A 114 1.93 13.56 -8.10
C ILE A 114 1.17 13.44 -9.43
N ARG A 115 0.45 14.48 -9.85
CA ARG A 115 -0.19 14.49 -11.18
C ARG A 115 0.85 14.36 -12.29
N GLU A 116 1.98 15.06 -12.18
CA GLU A 116 3.08 14.98 -13.13
C GLU A 116 3.75 13.59 -13.08
N GLU A 117 4.02 13.08 -11.88
CA GLU A 117 4.62 11.74 -11.72
C GLU A 117 3.72 10.63 -12.27
N MET A 118 2.39 10.70 -12.06
CA MET A 118 1.44 9.74 -12.65
C MET A 118 1.47 9.72 -14.19
N ALA A 119 1.75 10.87 -14.82
CA ALA A 119 1.86 10.94 -16.27
C ALA A 119 3.16 10.31 -16.78
N ASN A 120 4.22 10.38 -15.99
CA ASN A 120 5.55 9.87 -16.36
C ASN A 120 5.72 8.40 -15.93
N ASN A 121 5.08 7.97 -14.85
CA ASN A 121 5.27 6.67 -14.23
C ASN A 121 3.93 5.96 -13.96
N PRO A 122 3.55 4.97 -14.79
CA PRO A 122 2.29 4.23 -14.61
C PRO A 122 2.27 3.33 -13.36
N GLY A 123 3.37 3.23 -12.61
CA GLY A 123 3.42 2.55 -11.32
C GLY A 123 2.91 3.43 -10.17
N VAL A 124 2.89 4.75 -10.34
CA VAL A 124 2.27 5.67 -9.38
C VAL A 124 0.80 5.82 -9.74
N LEU A 125 -0.07 5.14 -9.00
CA LEU A 125 -1.51 5.07 -9.29
C LEU A 125 -2.31 6.28 -8.77
N GLY A 126 -1.68 7.11 -7.96
CA GLY A 126 -2.27 8.27 -7.30
C GLY A 126 -1.52 8.66 -6.04
N MET A 127 -2.16 9.43 -5.19
CA MET A 127 -1.63 9.89 -3.92
C MET A 127 -2.51 9.43 -2.75
N HIS A 128 -1.89 9.10 -1.64
CA HIS A 128 -2.54 9.01 -0.33
C HIS A 128 -2.28 10.30 0.45
N LEU A 129 -3.35 11.00 0.84
CA LEU A 129 -3.27 12.13 1.76
C LEU A 129 -3.63 11.66 3.17
N GLU A 130 -2.66 11.63 4.09
CA GLU A 130 -2.86 11.21 5.48
C GLU A 130 -2.93 12.41 6.42
N GLY A 131 -4.14 12.79 6.77
CA GLY A 131 -4.39 14.05 7.48
C GLY A 131 -4.40 15.26 6.53
N PRO A 132 -4.38 16.49 7.05
CA PRO A 132 -4.16 16.92 8.45
C PRO A 132 -5.40 16.85 9.35
N PHE A 133 -6.47 16.31 8.88
CA PHE A 133 -7.78 16.31 9.55
C PHE A 133 -7.93 15.11 10.49
N LEU A 134 -6.98 14.99 11.42
CA LEU A 134 -6.81 13.88 12.36
C LEU A 134 -7.28 14.24 13.76
N ASN A 135 -7.38 13.25 14.65
CA ASN A 135 -7.61 13.48 16.07
C ASN A 135 -6.28 13.79 16.77
N PRO A 136 -6.13 14.93 17.48
CA PRO A 136 -4.91 15.29 18.18
C PRO A 136 -4.44 14.24 19.20
N ASP A 137 -5.38 13.54 19.86
CA ASP A 137 -5.07 12.51 20.85
C ASP A 137 -4.54 11.22 20.20
N ARG A 138 -4.68 11.10 18.88
CA ARG A 138 -4.23 9.99 18.05
C ARG A 138 -3.23 10.42 16.97
N LYS A 139 -2.46 11.45 17.24
CA LYS A 139 -1.53 12.06 16.28
C LYS A 139 -0.46 11.10 15.75
N GLY A 140 -0.05 10.08 16.51
CA GLY A 140 1.10 9.24 16.13
C GLY A 140 2.36 10.08 15.88
N GLY A 141 3.00 9.88 14.73
CA GLY A 141 4.18 10.64 14.28
C GLY A 141 3.88 11.99 13.63
N HIS A 142 2.60 12.40 13.51
CA HIS A 142 2.23 13.66 12.85
C HIS A 142 2.54 14.89 13.72
N ASP A 143 2.83 16.02 13.08
CA ASP A 143 3.02 17.30 13.76
C ASP A 143 1.67 17.82 14.33
N LEU A 144 1.59 17.86 15.66
CA LEU A 144 0.38 18.27 16.37
C LEU A 144 -0.03 19.71 16.02
N SER A 145 0.92 20.60 15.71
CA SER A 145 0.64 22.00 15.38
C SER A 145 -0.12 22.18 14.05
N LEU A 146 -0.01 21.18 13.16
CA LEU A 146 -0.64 21.20 11.85
C LEU A 146 -1.96 20.41 11.82
N ILE A 147 -2.24 19.57 12.83
CA ILE A 147 -3.51 18.85 12.94
C ILE A 147 -4.64 19.83 13.18
N ARG A 148 -5.69 19.77 12.36
CA ARG A 148 -6.81 20.70 12.40
C ARG A 148 -8.14 20.08 11.99
N LYS A 149 -9.25 20.76 12.32
CA LYS A 149 -10.55 20.40 11.75
C LYS A 149 -10.62 20.88 10.30
N PRO A 150 -11.33 20.14 9.43
CA PRO A 150 -11.51 20.58 8.04
C PRO A 150 -12.31 21.87 7.98
N LYS A 151 -11.86 22.82 7.17
CA LYS A 151 -12.63 23.99 6.76
C LYS A 151 -13.20 23.72 5.38
N ASP A 152 -14.42 24.19 5.12
CA ASP A 152 -15.10 23.85 3.87
C ASP A 152 -14.30 24.35 2.64
N TYR A 153 -13.68 25.52 2.70
CA TYR A 153 -12.87 26.03 1.60
C TYR A 153 -11.59 25.19 1.35
N GLU A 154 -10.96 24.65 2.42
CA GLU A 154 -9.78 23.75 2.27
C GLU A 154 -10.19 22.45 1.59
N LEU A 155 -11.35 21.91 1.97
CA LEU A 155 -11.88 20.68 1.35
C LEU A 155 -12.26 20.92 -0.11
N ASP A 156 -12.87 22.08 -0.42
CA ASP A 156 -13.26 22.44 -1.77
C ASP A 156 -12.04 22.50 -2.68
N GLU A 157 -10.98 23.19 -2.26
CA GLU A 157 -9.75 23.30 -3.04
C GLU A 157 -9.02 21.95 -3.19
N ILE A 158 -8.96 21.15 -2.11
CA ILE A 158 -8.39 19.79 -2.16
C ILE A 158 -9.19 18.91 -3.13
N ILE A 159 -10.51 19.00 -3.14
CA ILE A 159 -11.38 18.24 -4.04
C ILE A 159 -11.18 18.69 -5.48
N ASP A 160 -11.23 19.99 -5.74
CA ASP A 160 -11.15 20.55 -7.09
C ASP A 160 -9.79 20.23 -7.75
N LEU A 161 -8.70 20.40 -7.00
CA LEU A 161 -7.37 20.14 -7.51
C LEU A 161 -6.95 18.67 -7.40
N GLY A 162 -7.41 17.98 -6.36
CA GLY A 162 -7.00 16.60 -6.04
C GLY A 162 -7.78 15.52 -6.76
N LYS A 163 -8.91 15.83 -7.38
CA LYS A 163 -9.74 14.87 -8.11
C LYS A 163 -8.93 14.12 -9.16
N GLY A 164 -8.98 12.78 -9.07
CA GLY A 164 -8.21 11.88 -9.95
C GLY A 164 -6.76 11.66 -9.53
N VAL A 165 -6.20 12.50 -8.64
CA VAL A 165 -4.83 12.40 -8.11
C VAL A 165 -4.84 11.83 -6.70
N ILE A 166 -5.55 12.48 -5.75
CA ILE A 166 -5.74 11.90 -4.41
C ILE A 166 -6.75 10.76 -4.53
N LYS A 167 -6.26 9.54 -4.45
CA LYS A 167 -7.09 8.34 -4.50
C LYS A 167 -7.60 7.95 -3.13
N LYS A 168 -6.77 8.11 -2.10
CA LYS A 168 -7.09 7.78 -0.72
C LYS A 168 -6.84 8.99 0.18
N ILE A 169 -7.77 9.27 1.08
CA ILE A 169 -7.61 10.28 2.13
C ILE A 169 -7.88 9.64 3.49
N THR A 170 -6.93 9.75 4.40
CA THR A 170 -7.10 9.32 5.79
C THR A 170 -7.52 10.48 6.66
N ILE A 171 -8.62 10.29 7.35
CA ILE A 171 -9.23 11.28 8.24
C ILE A 171 -9.63 10.64 9.57
N ALA A 172 -9.77 11.47 10.61
CA ALA A 172 -10.51 11.11 11.82
C ALA A 172 -11.98 11.50 11.61
N PRO A 173 -12.90 10.55 11.30
CA PRO A 173 -14.27 10.89 10.92
C PRO A 173 -15.02 11.71 11.96
N GLU A 174 -14.73 11.53 13.27
CA GLU A 174 -15.29 12.32 14.36
C GLU A 174 -14.93 13.81 14.32
N ARG A 175 -14.03 14.20 13.41
CA ARG A 175 -13.64 15.61 13.15
C ARG A 175 -14.43 16.22 12.01
N PHE A 176 -15.23 15.43 11.29
CA PHE A 176 -15.98 15.81 10.11
C PHE A 176 -17.48 15.91 10.38
N LYS A 177 -18.15 16.69 9.54
CA LYS A 177 -19.60 16.57 9.36
C LYS A 177 -19.86 15.50 8.30
N ARG A 178 -21.01 14.87 8.37
CA ARG A 178 -21.43 13.84 7.40
C ARG A 178 -21.36 14.37 5.95
N GLU A 179 -21.86 15.58 5.72
CA GLU A 179 -21.90 16.19 4.40
C GLU A 179 -20.50 16.40 3.80
N GLN A 180 -19.49 16.64 4.64
CA GLN A 180 -18.09 16.80 4.21
C GLN A 180 -17.51 15.44 3.75
N VAL A 181 -17.82 14.35 4.47
CA VAL A 181 -17.42 12.99 4.08
C VAL A 181 -18.12 12.58 2.78
N GLU A 182 -19.43 12.78 2.69
CA GLU A 182 -20.20 12.47 1.47
C GLU A 182 -19.70 13.28 0.26
N LYS A 183 -19.24 14.53 0.46
CA LYS A 183 -18.63 15.34 -0.59
C LYS A 183 -17.33 14.75 -1.13
N LEU A 184 -16.45 14.26 -0.25
CA LEU A 184 -15.23 13.54 -0.64
C LEU A 184 -15.57 12.29 -1.46
N LEU A 185 -16.46 11.45 -0.94
CA LEU A 185 -16.89 10.20 -1.60
C LEU A 185 -17.50 10.45 -2.99
N LYS A 186 -18.39 11.44 -3.10
CA LYS A 186 -19.02 11.83 -4.38
C LYS A 186 -18.00 12.27 -5.45
N ASN A 187 -16.85 12.78 -5.03
CA ASN A 187 -15.77 13.19 -5.92
C ASN A 187 -14.73 12.08 -6.18
N GLY A 188 -15.02 10.84 -5.73
CA GLY A 188 -14.21 9.66 -6.05
C GLY A 188 -13.01 9.43 -5.14
N PHE A 189 -13.00 10.06 -3.96
CA PHE A 189 -11.98 9.78 -2.94
C PHE A 189 -12.34 8.53 -2.15
N ILE A 190 -11.39 7.65 -1.93
CA ILE A 190 -11.49 6.58 -0.95
C ILE A 190 -11.24 7.20 0.41
N VAL A 191 -12.30 7.32 1.21
CA VAL A 191 -12.19 7.86 2.57
C VAL A 191 -11.84 6.72 3.52
N ALA A 192 -10.70 6.86 4.20
CA ALA A 192 -10.19 5.90 5.17
C ALA A 192 -10.23 6.46 6.60
N ALA A 193 -10.77 5.71 7.55
CA ALA A 193 -10.69 6.04 8.96
C ALA A 193 -9.28 5.72 9.49
N GLY A 194 -8.65 6.68 10.15
CA GLY A 194 -7.35 6.52 10.78
C GLY A 194 -7.03 7.69 11.70
N HIS A 195 -6.05 7.54 12.59
CA HIS A 195 -5.71 8.57 13.58
C HIS A 195 -6.95 9.10 14.31
N SER A 196 -7.78 8.19 14.78
CA SER A 196 -9.14 8.44 15.26
C SER A 196 -9.36 7.83 16.64
N ASP A 197 -10.00 8.57 17.52
CA ASP A 197 -10.44 8.10 18.84
C ASP A 197 -11.91 7.74 18.88
N ALA A 198 -12.51 7.43 17.74
CA ALA A 198 -13.90 7.09 17.62
C ALA A 198 -14.29 5.90 18.52
N THR A 199 -15.46 5.96 19.16
CA THR A 199 -16.05 4.80 19.80
C THR A 199 -16.51 3.78 18.75
N TYR A 200 -16.87 2.58 19.19
CA TYR A 200 -17.43 1.56 18.31
C TYR A 200 -18.68 2.07 17.57
N GLU A 201 -19.61 2.70 18.30
CA GLU A 201 -20.86 3.23 17.76
C GLU A 201 -20.62 4.34 16.73
N GLN A 202 -19.73 5.27 17.05
CA GLN A 202 -19.31 6.32 16.12
C GLN A 202 -18.69 5.72 14.85
N ALA A 203 -17.82 4.73 14.99
CA ALA A 203 -17.20 4.08 13.83
C ALA A 203 -18.26 3.41 12.92
N LYS A 204 -19.23 2.68 13.51
CA LYS A 204 -20.35 2.08 12.75
C LYS A 204 -21.19 3.15 12.04
N GLU A 205 -21.40 4.30 12.66
CA GLU A 205 -22.06 5.43 12.03
C GLU A 205 -21.26 5.95 10.82
N PHE A 206 -19.94 6.14 10.96
CA PHE A 206 -19.08 6.60 9.85
C PHE A 206 -19.07 5.63 8.66
N PHE A 207 -19.08 4.33 8.93
CA PHE A 207 -19.20 3.32 7.88
C PHE A 207 -20.55 3.44 7.16
N SER A 208 -21.62 3.81 7.86
CA SER A 208 -22.92 4.08 7.25
C SER A 208 -22.94 5.32 6.34
N TRP A 209 -22.00 6.26 6.52
CA TRP A 209 -21.81 7.40 5.61
C TRP A 209 -21.07 7.04 4.33
N GLY A 210 -20.54 5.80 4.23
CA GLY A 210 -19.79 5.31 3.08
C GLY A 210 -18.26 5.32 3.27
N VAL A 211 -17.75 5.54 4.49
CA VAL A 211 -16.33 5.32 4.80
C VAL A 211 -16.04 3.83 4.59
N GLN A 212 -15.19 3.52 3.60
CA GLN A 212 -15.01 2.17 3.09
C GLN A 212 -13.61 1.59 3.32
N ALA A 213 -12.74 2.37 3.97
CA ALA A 213 -11.38 1.94 4.25
C ALA A 213 -10.93 2.34 5.65
N ALA A 214 -9.87 1.71 6.14
CA ALA A 214 -9.13 2.14 7.32
C ALA A 214 -7.63 2.00 7.10
N THR A 215 -6.87 2.88 7.74
CA THR A 215 -5.42 3.01 7.59
C THR A 215 -4.73 2.34 8.76
N HIS A 216 -3.69 1.54 8.50
CA HIS A 216 -2.76 0.89 9.44
C HIS A 216 -3.41 0.41 10.76
N LEU A 217 -4.30 -0.59 10.65
CA LEU A 217 -5.02 -1.21 11.78
C LEU A 217 -4.17 -1.31 13.06
N TYR A 218 -4.77 -1.02 14.19
CA TYR A 218 -4.19 -0.93 15.54
C TYR A 218 -3.39 0.34 15.81
N ASN A 219 -2.81 0.99 14.81
CA ASN A 219 -1.94 2.15 15.00
C ASN A 219 -2.76 3.45 15.05
N ALA A 220 -2.50 4.28 16.06
CA ALA A 220 -3.19 5.55 16.26
C ALA A 220 -4.73 5.47 16.19
N MET A 221 -5.30 4.41 16.76
CA MET A 221 -6.75 4.15 16.85
C MET A 221 -7.18 3.88 18.27
N SER A 222 -8.48 4.12 18.59
CA SER A 222 -9.11 3.61 19.81
C SER A 222 -9.09 2.08 19.79
N GLN A 223 -8.49 1.49 20.83
CA GLN A 223 -8.18 0.06 20.89
C GLN A 223 -9.39 -0.78 21.33
N TYR A 224 -9.38 -2.06 20.92
CA TYR A 224 -10.30 -3.06 21.42
C TYR A 224 -9.96 -3.42 22.87
N ARG A 225 -10.88 -3.11 23.79
CA ARG A 225 -10.79 -3.42 25.23
C ARG A 225 -12.10 -4.05 25.70
N LYS A 226 -12.06 -4.76 26.82
CA LYS A 226 -13.28 -5.36 27.40
C LYS A 226 -14.36 -4.33 27.75
N GLU A 227 -13.96 -3.09 28.07
CA GLU A 227 -14.86 -1.99 28.43
C GLU A 227 -15.37 -1.19 27.20
N ALA A 228 -14.62 -1.21 26.10
CA ALA A 228 -14.93 -0.43 24.90
C ALA A 228 -14.26 -1.06 23.67
N ALA A 229 -15.05 -1.40 22.66
CA ALA A 229 -14.50 -2.05 21.47
C ALA A 229 -13.71 -1.08 20.56
N GLY A 230 -14.01 0.21 20.63
CA GLY A 230 -13.33 1.26 19.87
C GLY A 230 -13.42 1.09 18.34
N LEU A 231 -12.64 1.88 17.62
CA LEU A 231 -12.54 1.77 16.15
C LEU A 231 -11.99 0.39 15.73
N VAL A 232 -11.01 -0.13 16.45
CA VAL A 232 -10.45 -1.47 16.15
C VAL A 232 -11.53 -2.54 16.21
N GLY A 233 -12.36 -2.55 17.24
CA GLY A 233 -13.46 -3.52 17.35
C GLY A 233 -14.51 -3.36 16.26
N ALA A 234 -14.86 -2.13 15.90
CA ALA A 234 -15.78 -1.86 14.81
C ALA A 234 -15.25 -2.37 13.46
N LEU A 235 -13.95 -2.22 13.20
CA LEU A 235 -13.31 -2.74 11.99
C LEU A 235 -13.27 -4.26 11.95
N LEU A 236 -13.02 -4.91 13.10
CA LEU A 236 -13.03 -6.38 13.19
C LEU A 236 -14.42 -6.97 12.92
N ASP A 237 -15.47 -6.24 13.31
CA ASP A 237 -16.88 -6.67 13.27
C ASP A 237 -17.65 -6.24 12.01
N THR A 238 -17.11 -5.32 11.18
CA THR A 238 -17.85 -4.78 10.04
C THR A 238 -17.32 -5.32 8.73
N ASP A 239 -18.18 -5.96 7.94
CA ASP A 239 -17.84 -6.39 6.58
C ASP A 239 -17.80 -5.21 5.60
N GLY A 240 -17.11 -5.42 4.45
CA GLY A 240 -17.06 -4.45 3.36
C GLY A 240 -16.11 -3.27 3.57
N ILE A 241 -15.42 -3.20 4.71
CA ILE A 241 -14.39 -2.16 4.97
C ILE A 241 -13.01 -2.75 4.68
N TYR A 242 -12.29 -2.16 3.73
CA TYR A 242 -10.91 -2.54 3.42
C TYR A 242 -9.95 -1.97 4.46
N VAL A 243 -9.06 -2.78 5.00
CA VAL A 243 -8.22 -2.39 6.13
C VAL A 243 -6.75 -2.63 5.82
N GLY A 244 -5.95 -1.58 5.80
CA GLY A 244 -4.49 -1.67 5.70
C GLY A 244 -3.86 -2.08 7.02
N VAL A 245 -2.80 -2.91 6.98
CA VAL A 245 -2.03 -3.30 8.17
C VAL A 245 -0.55 -3.35 7.85
N ILE A 246 0.29 -2.88 8.79
CA ILE A 246 1.75 -2.97 8.71
C ILE A 246 2.17 -4.30 9.35
N ASN A 247 2.82 -5.19 8.57
CA ASN A 247 3.15 -6.55 9.00
C ASN A 247 4.65 -6.72 9.31
N ASP A 248 5.19 -5.85 10.17
CA ASP A 248 6.60 -5.81 10.55
C ASP A 248 6.90 -6.47 11.92
N GLY A 249 5.86 -6.87 12.65
CA GLY A 249 5.98 -7.43 14.01
C GLY A 249 6.19 -6.38 15.10
N VAL A 250 6.22 -5.11 14.75
CA VAL A 250 6.48 -3.94 15.62
C VAL A 250 5.28 -3.05 15.71
N HIS A 251 4.87 -2.46 14.58
CA HIS A 251 3.62 -1.69 14.48
C HIS A 251 2.41 -2.58 14.75
N SER A 252 2.49 -3.84 14.33
CA SER A 252 1.47 -4.84 14.61
C SER A 252 2.12 -6.17 14.98
N ASN A 253 1.86 -6.67 16.19
CA ASN A 253 2.31 -7.99 16.59
C ASN A 253 1.75 -9.05 15.65
N TYR A 254 2.54 -10.04 15.25
CA TYR A 254 2.12 -11.09 14.30
C TYR A 254 0.87 -11.86 14.75
N ASN A 255 0.68 -12.06 16.06
CA ASN A 255 -0.54 -12.70 16.58
C ASN A 255 -1.76 -11.79 16.42
N SER A 256 -1.60 -10.46 16.54
CA SER A 256 -2.67 -9.48 16.28
C SER A 256 -3.05 -9.48 14.80
N VAL A 257 -2.06 -9.53 13.90
CA VAL A 257 -2.30 -9.67 12.45
C VAL A 257 -3.03 -10.99 12.15
N LYS A 258 -2.67 -12.08 12.83
CA LYS A 258 -3.35 -13.38 12.68
C LYS A 258 -4.83 -13.33 13.09
N VAL A 259 -5.16 -12.61 14.15
CA VAL A 259 -6.55 -12.40 14.57
C VAL A 259 -7.28 -11.54 13.54
N ALA A 260 -6.69 -10.43 13.12
CA ALA A 260 -7.25 -9.57 12.09
C ALA A 260 -7.52 -10.34 10.78
N TYR A 261 -6.56 -11.14 10.32
CA TYR A 261 -6.74 -11.99 9.13
C TYR A 261 -7.95 -12.92 9.25
N LYS A 262 -8.15 -13.55 10.42
CA LYS A 262 -9.31 -14.44 10.64
C LYS A 262 -10.64 -13.70 10.59
N CYS A 263 -10.69 -12.48 11.13
CA CYS A 263 -11.90 -11.66 11.15
C CYS A 263 -12.16 -10.93 9.82
N MET A 264 -11.09 -10.61 9.10
CA MET A 264 -11.15 -9.70 7.94
C MET A 264 -10.69 -10.37 6.64
N LYS A 265 -10.86 -11.69 6.51
CA LYS A 265 -10.44 -12.41 5.30
C LYS A 265 -11.11 -11.81 4.05
N GLY A 266 -10.27 -11.50 3.04
CA GLY A 266 -10.73 -10.91 1.78
C GLY A 266 -10.83 -9.37 1.79
N ARG A 267 -10.53 -8.70 2.92
CA ARG A 267 -10.56 -7.22 3.02
C ARG A 267 -9.40 -6.63 3.82
N LEU A 268 -8.55 -7.46 4.43
CA LEU A 268 -7.28 -7.05 5.04
C LEU A 268 -6.18 -7.07 3.99
N TYR A 269 -5.42 -5.98 3.87
CA TYR A 269 -4.29 -5.88 2.95
C TYR A 269 -3.07 -5.27 3.62
N PHE A 270 -1.88 -5.56 3.09
CA PHE A 270 -0.64 -5.00 3.62
C PHE A 270 -0.36 -3.63 3.03
N VAL A 271 0.24 -2.78 3.85
CA VAL A 271 0.90 -1.54 3.47
C VAL A 271 2.27 -1.51 4.12
N SER A 272 3.25 -0.91 3.48
CA SER A 272 4.54 -0.71 4.12
C SER A 272 4.49 0.41 5.16
N ASP A 273 3.81 1.50 4.85
CA ASP A 273 3.88 2.74 5.64
C ASP A 273 5.34 3.16 5.90
N ALA A 274 6.18 2.86 4.90
CA ALA A 274 7.62 3.01 5.02
C ALA A 274 8.02 4.48 4.95
N SER A 275 8.75 4.93 5.97
CA SER A 275 9.43 6.22 5.95
C SER A 275 10.72 6.15 5.14
N PHE A 276 11.38 5.00 5.15
CA PHE A 276 12.50 4.64 4.30
C PHE A 276 12.73 3.13 4.37
N ILE A 277 13.49 2.58 3.43
CA ILE A 277 13.68 1.12 3.30
C ILE A 277 15.14 0.68 3.33
N ASP A 278 16.08 1.59 3.49
CA ASP A 278 17.50 1.25 3.64
C ASP A 278 17.82 1.07 5.14
N GLN A 279 17.90 -0.19 5.58
CA GLN A 279 18.21 -0.56 6.97
C GLN A 279 19.68 -0.25 7.36
N ALA A 280 20.52 0.13 6.41
CA ALA A 280 21.90 0.53 6.67
C ALA A 280 22.02 1.98 7.20
N ILE A 281 20.95 2.76 7.14
CA ILE A 281 20.94 4.12 7.66
C ILE A 281 20.72 4.09 9.17
N GLU A 282 21.74 4.53 9.93
CA GLU A 282 21.66 4.59 11.39
C GLU A 282 20.85 5.79 11.87
N GLU A 283 20.88 6.91 11.15
CA GLU A 283 20.15 8.13 11.47
C GLU A 283 19.76 8.92 10.23
N PHE A 284 18.63 9.62 10.28
CA PHE A 284 18.21 10.59 9.27
C PHE A 284 17.38 11.70 9.92
N TYR A 285 17.19 12.80 9.20
CA TYR A 285 16.40 13.93 9.69
C TYR A 285 15.07 14.00 8.93
N PHE A 286 13.99 14.09 9.71
CA PHE A 286 12.63 14.20 9.20
C PHE A 286 12.00 15.49 9.75
N GLU A 287 11.72 16.46 8.88
CA GLU A 287 11.17 17.78 9.23
C GLU A 287 11.85 18.42 10.46
N GLY A 288 13.17 18.35 10.50
CA GLY A 288 13.98 18.87 11.62
C GLY A 288 14.08 17.94 12.84
N ASN A 289 13.32 16.84 12.85
CA ASN A 289 13.42 15.83 13.91
C ASN A 289 14.44 14.76 13.51
N LYS A 290 15.32 14.43 14.42
CA LYS A 290 16.24 13.31 14.26
C LYS A 290 15.48 11.99 14.43
N ILE A 291 15.62 11.13 13.44
CA ILE A 291 15.12 9.75 13.48
C ILE A 291 16.32 8.82 13.56
N VAL A 292 16.26 7.86 14.44
CA VAL A 292 17.33 6.87 14.66
C VAL A 292 16.80 5.49 14.31
N THR A 293 17.56 4.75 13.52
CA THR A 293 17.26 3.35 13.23
C THR A 293 17.91 2.45 14.28
N LYS A 294 17.10 1.63 14.92
CA LYS A 294 17.58 0.65 15.89
C LYS A 294 16.86 -0.69 15.65
N ASN A 295 17.64 -1.77 15.50
CA ASN A 295 17.11 -3.11 15.24
C ASN A 295 16.16 -3.16 14.02
N GLY A 296 16.50 -2.43 12.94
CA GLY A 296 15.68 -2.38 11.73
C GLY A 296 14.36 -1.60 11.89
N GLN A 297 14.29 -0.65 12.81
CA GLN A 297 13.10 0.16 13.11
C GLN A 297 13.48 1.62 13.26
N ALA A 298 12.57 2.52 12.88
CA ALA A 298 12.77 3.95 12.99
C ALA A 298 12.08 4.52 14.24
N TYR A 299 12.82 5.31 15.00
CA TYR A 299 12.34 5.97 16.21
C TYR A 299 12.67 7.46 16.17
N THR A 300 11.77 8.27 16.68
CA THR A 300 12.09 9.66 17.05
C THR A 300 13.05 9.69 18.22
N GLU A 301 13.75 10.81 18.46
CA GLU A 301 14.58 10.99 19.69
C GLU A 301 13.78 10.77 20.97
N ALA A 302 12.49 11.05 20.98
CA ALA A 302 11.59 10.79 22.10
C ALA A 302 11.20 9.31 22.27
N GLY A 303 11.69 8.41 21.37
CA GLY A 303 11.44 6.97 21.45
C GLY A 303 10.10 6.53 20.84
N ALA A 304 9.36 7.40 20.16
CA ALA A 304 8.16 7.02 19.42
C ALA A 304 8.53 6.43 18.05
N LEU A 305 7.76 5.45 17.57
CA LEU A 305 7.91 4.93 16.21
C LEU A 305 7.67 6.03 15.17
N ALA A 306 8.51 6.07 14.13
CA ALA A 306 8.52 7.09 13.09
C ALA A 306 8.35 6.47 11.70
N GLY A 307 7.22 5.80 11.50
CA GLY A 307 6.94 4.99 10.32
C GLY A 307 7.74 3.69 10.30
N SER A 308 7.48 2.86 9.32
CA SER A 308 8.16 1.58 9.15
C SER A 308 9.41 1.68 8.28
N VAL A 309 10.14 0.58 8.22
CA VAL A 309 11.25 0.34 7.28
C VAL A 309 11.03 -0.96 6.48
N ILE A 310 9.81 -1.49 6.53
CA ILE A 310 9.46 -2.76 5.91
C ILE A 310 9.17 -2.60 4.43
N THR A 311 9.53 -3.59 3.63
CA THR A 311 9.10 -3.70 2.24
C THR A 311 7.83 -4.55 2.13
N MET A 312 7.12 -4.45 0.99
CA MET A 312 6.00 -5.37 0.70
C MET A 312 6.46 -6.82 0.56
N GLN A 313 7.70 -7.04 0.12
CA GLN A 313 8.34 -8.35 0.08
C GLN A 313 8.47 -8.95 1.49
N ASP A 314 8.98 -8.15 2.45
CA ASP A 314 9.09 -8.60 3.85
C ASP A 314 7.70 -8.86 4.44
N SER A 315 6.71 -8.01 4.11
CA SER A 315 5.33 -8.18 4.57
C SER A 315 4.72 -9.50 4.10
N LEU A 316 4.95 -9.89 2.83
CA LEU A 316 4.53 -11.18 2.29
C LEU A 316 5.23 -12.34 3.02
N LYS A 317 6.56 -12.27 3.16
CA LYS A 317 7.35 -13.30 3.81
C LYS A 317 6.95 -13.47 5.28
N ASN A 318 6.82 -12.37 6.02
CA ASN A 318 6.35 -12.39 7.41
C ASN A 318 4.93 -12.97 7.53
N ALA A 319 4.04 -12.70 6.56
CA ALA A 319 2.69 -13.25 6.55
C ALA A 319 2.71 -14.78 6.54
N VAL A 320 3.54 -15.37 5.70
CA VAL A 320 3.65 -16.82 5.58
C VAL A 320 4.42 -17.41 6.76
N GLU A 321 5.63 -16.91 7.04
CA GLU A 321 6.56 -17.54 7.98
C GLU A 321 6.25 -17.22 9.46
N LYS A 322 5.78 -16.00 9.76
CA LYS A 322 5.58 -15.52 11.14
C LYS A 322 4.13 -15.55 11.57
N VAL A 323 3.21 -15.17 10.67
CA VAL A 323 1.77 -15.14 10.97
C VAL A 323 1.11 -16.50 10.70
N GLY A 324 1.63 -17.25 9.71
CA GLY A 324 1.07 -18.53 9.26
C GLY A 324 -0.14 -18.36 8.34
N ILE A 325 -0.16 -17.28 7.52
CA ILE A 325 -1.13 -17.06 6.45
C ILE A 325 -0.72 -17.92 5.24
N PRO A 326 -1.65 -18.62 4.58
CA PRO A 326 -1.35 -19.32 3.32
C PRO A 326 -0.75 -18.38 2.28
N LEU A 327 0.20 -18.86 1.47
CA LEU A 327 0.90 -18.05 0.47
C LEU A 327 -0.07 -17.39 -0.50
N GLU A 328 -1.11 -18.10 -0.94
CA GLU A 328 -2.13 -17.56 -1.82
C GLU A 328 -2.84 -16.34 -1.21
N ASP A 329 -3.22 -16.44 0.07
CA ASP A 329 -3.88 -15.35 0.78
C ASP A 329 -2.90 -14.17 1.01
N ALA A 330 -1.61 -14.45 1.29
CA ALA A 330 -0.58 -13.41 1.40
C ALA A 330 -0.37 -12.67 0.07
N VAL A 331 -0.39 -13.36 -1.07
CA VAL A 331 -0.36 -12.73 -2.39
C VAL A 331 -1.61 -11.88 -2.63
N LEU A 332 -2.79 -12.35 -2.23
CA LEU A 332 -4.01 -11.53 -2.31
C LEU A 332 -3.88 -10.25 -1.49
N MET A 333 -3.33 -10.32 -0.28
CA MET A 333 -3.17 -9.18 0.64
C MET A 333 -2.12 -8.16 0.15
N THR A 334 -1.15 -8.59 -0.68
CA THR A 334 -0.13 -7.69 -1.25
C THR A 334 -0.47 -7.15 -2.62
N SER A 335 -1.48 -7.68 -3.31
CA SER A 335 -1.74 -7.31 -4.71
C SER A 335 -3.22 -7.22 -5.06
N TYR A 336 -4.00 -8.29 -4.90
CA TYR A 336 -5.39 -8.35 -5.38
C TYR A 336 -6.34 -7.47 -4.54
N ILE A 337 -6.31 -7.60 -3.22
CA ILE A 337 -7.21 -6.85 -2.32
C ILE A 337 -7.03 -5.34 -2.45
N PRO A 338 -5.79 -4.78 -2.42
CA PRO A 338 -5.61 -3.36 -2.68
C PRO A 338 -6.01 -2.94 -4.10
N ALA A 339 -5.81 -3.79 -5.12
CA ALA A 339 -6.29 -3.52 -6.48
C ALA A 339 -7.82 -3.53 -6.57
N GLU A 340 -8.49 -4.47 -5.88
CA GLU A 340 -9.96 -4.55 -5.81
C GLU A 340 -10.55 -3.30 -5.15
N MET A 341 -9.97 -2.82 -4.06
CA MET A 341 -10.38 -1.56 -3.42
C MET A 341 -10.31 -0.36 -4.38
N LEU A 342 -9.37 -0.39 -5.33
CA LEU A 342 -9.21 0.66 -6.35
C LEU A 342 -10.08 0.44 -7.59
N GLY A 343 -10.81 -0.68 -7.71
CA GLY A 343 -11.54 -1.07 -8.92
C GLY A 343 -10.63 -1.51 -10.07
N LEU A 344 -9.39 -1.93 -9.78
CA LEU A 344 -8.36 -2.32 -10.77
C LEU A 344 -8.13 -3.83 -10.84
N GLN A 345 -8.95 -4.65 -10.19
CA GLN A 345 -8.81 -6.12 -10.11
C GLN A 345 -8.89 -6.85 -11.45
N ASP A 346 -9.40 -6.20 -12.49
CA ASP A 346 -9.43 -6.77 -13.84
C ASP A 346 -8.06 -6.77 -14.51
N THR A 347 -7.19 -5.86 -14.09
CA THR A 347 -5.84 -5.68 -14.66
C THR A 347 -4.71 -5.97 -13.68
N LEU A 348 -4.96 -5.90 -12.37
CA LEU A 348 -3.96 -6.08 -11.33
C LEU A 348 -4.34 -7.23 -10.38
N GLY A 349 -3.37 -7.81 -9.71
CA GLY A 349 -3.57 -8.73 -8.59
C GLY A 349 -3.72 -10.21 -8.94
N VAL A 350 -3.84 -10.57 -10.22
CA VAL A 350 -3.80 -11.96 -10.74
C VAL A 350 -3.09 -11.99 -12.09
N ILE A 351 -2.59 -13.16 -12.49
CA ILE A 351 -1.95 -13.37 -13.80
C ILE A 351 -2.96 -14.04 -14.72
N LYS A 352 -3.45 -13.28 -15.69
CA LYS A 352 -4.37 -13.73 -16.72
C LYS A 352 -4.14 -12.92 -17.99
N LYS A 353 -4.69 -13.38 -19.12
CA LYS A 353 -4.68 -12.61 -20.36
C LYS A 353 -5.24 -11.19 -20.14
N GLY A 354 -4.50 -10.17 -20.56
CA GLY A 354 -4.86 -8.77 -20.43
C GLY A 354 -4.47 -8.14 -19.07
N SER A 355 -3.99 -8.93 -18.08
CA SER A 355 -3.46 -8.36 -16.84
C SER A 355 -2.07 -7.73 -17.07
N SER A 356 -1.64 -6.89 -16.15
CA SER A 356 -0.35 -6.22 -16.21
C SER A 356 0.82 -7.20 -16.34
N SER A 357 1.84 -6.82 -17.12
CA SER A 357 3.12 -7.53 -17.23
C SER A 357 4.11 -7.22 -16.09
N LYS A 358 3.78 -6.29 -15.19
CA LYS A 358 4.62 -6.02 -14.02
C LYS A 358 4.44 -7.13 -12.99
N LEU A 359 5.26 -8.16 -13.09
CA LEU A 359 5.21 -9.37 -12.27
C LEU A 359 6.45 -9.51 -11.41
N ASN A 360 6.33 -10.21 -10.29
CA ASN A 360 7.41 -10.57 -9.40
C ASN A 360 7.70 -12.07 -9.47
N MET A 361 8.98 -12.45 -9.41
CA MET A 361 9.38 -13.84 -9.29
C MET A 361 9.98 -14.08 -7.90
N LEU A 362 9.56 -15.17 -7.25
CA LEU A 362 10.05 -15.57 -5.93
C LEU A 362 10.60 -16.98 -5.99
N ASP A 363 11.66 -17.23 -5.21
CA ASP A 363 12.15 -18.59 -4.98
C ASP A 363 11.25 -19.37 -4.02
N LYS A 364 11.65 -20.60 -3.70
CA LYS A 364 10.90 -21.49 -2.79
C LYS A 364 10.89 -20.99 -1.34
N ASP A 365 11.89 -20.20 -0.98
CA ASP A 365 12.03 -19.59 0.34
C ASP A 365 11.40 -18.17 0.37
N LEU A 366 10.59 -17.86 -0.67
CA LEU A 366 9.89 -16.61 -0.86
C LEU A 366 10.82 -15.39 -0.96
N ASN A 367 12.09 -15.59 -1.28
CA ASN A 367 12.98 -14.47 -1.55
C ASN A 367 12.70 -13.94 -2.95
N TYR A 368 12.77 -12.64 -3.07
CA TYR A 368 12.63 -11.94 -4.33
C TYR A 368 13.86 -12.19 -5.21
N ILE A 369 13.67 -12.65 -6.42
CA ILE A 369 14.77 -12.99 -7.35
C ILE A 369 14.74 -12.19 -8.64
N ALA A 370 13.58 -11.65 -9.03
CA ALA A 370 13.49 -10.83 -10.23
C ALA A 370 12.19 -10.01 -10.29
N VAL A 371 12.26 -8.88 -10.96
CA VAL A 371 11.11 -8.09 -11.43
C VAL A 371 11.09 -8.15 -12.95
N THR A 372 9.93 -8.33 -13.52
CA THR A 372 9.75 -8.02 -14.93
C THR A 372 9.61 -6.49 -15.06
N LYS A 373 10.66 -5.84 -15.50
CA LYS A 373 10.61 -4.46 -15.99
C LYS A 373 10.47 -4.56 -17.49
N GLY A 374 9.27 -4.45 -18.05
CA GLY A 374 8.99 -4.48 -19.50
C GLY A 374 9.98 -5.27 -20.40
N GLU A 375 11.25 -4.96 -20.35
CA GLU A 375 12.30 -5.54 -21.22
C GLU A 375 13.36 -6.37 -20.47
N GLU A 376 13.47 -6.30 -19.14
CA GLU A 376 14.54 -7.00 -18.39
C GLU A 376 14.02 -7.61 -17.08
N LEU A 377 14.45 -8.87 -16.84
CA LEU A 377 14.48 -9.42 -15.48
C LEU A 377 15.68 -8.76 -14.77
N ILE A 378 15.40 -7.93 -13.79
CA ILE A 378 16.43 -7.39 -12.91
C ILE A 378 16.61 -8.40 -11.79
N GLN A 379 17.76 -9.07 -11.75
CA GLN A 379 18.16 -9.82 -10.56
C GLN A 379 18.39 -8.83 -9.42
N ALA A 380 17.77 -9.09 -8.26
CA ALA A 380 17.98 -8.32 -7.05
C ALA A 380 19.39 -8.51 -6.49
#